data_0efba8be39e62c67e72b3488faf8c089
#
_entry.id   0efba8be39e62c67e72b3488faf8c089
#
_cell.length_a   1.000
_cell.length_b   1.000
_cell.length_c   1.000
_cell.angle_alpha   90.00
_cell.angle_beta   90.00
_cell.angle_gamma   90.00
#
_symmetry.space_group_name_H-M   'P 1'
#
loop_
_entity.id
_entity.type
_entity.pdbx_description
1 polymer ?
#
loop_
_entity_poly.entity_id
_entity_poly.type
_entity_poly.pdbx_seq_one_letter_code
_entity_poly.pdbx_strand_id
1 'polypeptide(L)'
;WRAWLEIMALLDAQWQDGMIPHIVFRHNDPDYFPGPAIWDTNTEPPTSGHSQPPVLASIIWRIVQMGTEYDKRKAIEVFPKLMAYHRWFSAARDPKNSGVISIIHPWESGRDNCPDWDIGMRNIVVPDNLESYARRDTSHVDSDQRPTQEQYDRFITIVKFGRECGWDNQTIHAEGPFLMADPGVQFIFLRASRDLLAMAQQLGMDMAVDEIRGWVDRVEAGSDFLWNEDVGGYCARDLRTGQFSDAITNASTLSFFADVGSPEQRASMAAHCRRILDASSFGMPSWDPDHPAFESQRYWRGPVWAIMNHMVISGLEDAGLANLAARVRTDTINLIDERGMAEYFDPRDGDGLGGMDFSWTAAIYLDLNKTEVAESLAAGG
;
A
#
# COMPACT_ATOMS: atom_id res chain seq x y z
N TRP A 1 -0.10 23.15 -7.95
CA TRP A 1 1.23 23.45 -7.34
C TRP A 1 1.39 22.81 -5.97
N ARG A 2 0.31 22.69 -5.16
CA ARG A 2 0.39 22.08 -3.81
C ARG A 2 0.87 20.63 -3.84
N ALA A 3 0.35 19.80 -4.76
CA ALA A 3 0.79 18.42 -4.92
C ALA A 3 2.32 18.31 -5.15
N TRP A 4 2.89 19.23 -5.94
CA TRP A 4 4.32 19.25 -6.18
C TRP A 4 5.14 19.59 -4.92
N LEU A 5 4.63 20.44 -4.03
CA LEU A 5 5.31 20.73 -2.77
C LEU A 5 5.38 19.48 -1.88
N GLU A 6 4.31 18.70 -1.80
CA GLU A 6 4.31 17.45 -1.04
C GLU A 6 5.24 16.40 -1.66
N ILE A 7 5.18 16.25 -3.00
CA ILE A 7 6.08 15.34 -3.73
C ILE A 7 7.55 15.73 -3.51
N MET A 8 7.89 17.01 -3.66
CA MET A 8 9.26 17.48 -3.45
C MET A 8 9.72 17.30 -2.01
N ALA A 9 8.84 17.58 -1.03
CA ALA A 9 9.17 17.39 0.37
C ALA A 9 9.49 15.93 0.73
N LEU A 10 8.79 14.98 0.09
CA LEU A 10 9.08 13.56 0.24
C LEU A 10 10.41 13.18 -0.45
N LEU A 11 10.60 13.62 -1.68
CA LEU A 11 11.80 13.34 -2.47
C LEU A 11 13.08 13.98 -1.90
N ASP A 12 12.97 15.05 -1.12
CA ASP A 12 14.12 15.68 -0.45
C ASP A 12 14.71 14.78 0.65
N ALA A 13 13.92 13.84 1.18
CA ALA A 13 14.38 12.87 2.18
C ALA A 13 14.76 11.51 1.57
N GLN A 14 14.83 11.40 0.23
CA GLN A 14 15.26 10.18 -0.44
C GLN A 14 16.70 9.82 -0.05
N TRP A 15 16.91 8.56 0.34
CA TRP A 15 18.22 8.05 0.69
C TRP A 15 19.16 8.00 -0.53
N GLN A 16 20.46 7.91 -0.27
CA GLN A 16 21.47 7.86 -1.34
C GLN A 16 21.35 6.62 -2.24
N ASP A 17 20.86 5.52 -1.70
CA ASP A 17 20.58 4.27 -2.44
C ASP A 17 19.29 4.32 -3.26
N GLY A 18 18.47 5.35 -3.07
CA GLY A 18 17.22 5.57 -3.78
C GLY A 18 15.95 5.31 -2.96
N MET A 19 16.04 4.79 -1.74
CA MET A 19 14.86 4.55 -0.90
C MET A 19 14.13 5.87 -0.61
N ILE A 20 12.80 5.83 -0.73
CA ILE A 20 11.93 6.86 -0.17
C ILE A 20 11.39 6.33 1.15
N PRO A 21 11.70 6.98 2.30
CA PRO A 21 11.31 6.47 3.60
C PRO A 21 9.79 6.60 3.83
N HIS A 22 9.25 5.71 4.65
CA HIS A 22 7.87 5.77 5.11
C HIS A 22 7.58 7.07 5.89
N ILE A 23 8.49 7.46 6.79
CA ILE A 23 8.32 8.65 7.64
C ILE A 23 9.57 9.54 7.54
N VAL A 24 9.33 10.85 7.46
CA VAL A 24 10.36 11.88 7.53
C VAL A 24 10.10 12.73 8.78
N PHE A 25 11.00 12.68 9.74
CA PHE A 25 10.87 13.41 11.01
C PHE A 25 11.44 14.83 10.87
N ARG A 26 10.69 15.73 10.22
CA ARG A 26 11.12 17.14 10.05
C ARG A 26 10.94 17.95 11.33
N HIS A 27 10.09 17.49 12.23
CA HIS A 27 9.82 18.12 13.51
C HIS A 27 9.92 17.07 14.61
N ASN A 28 10.42 17.47 15.78
CA ASN A 28 10.40 16.61 16.94
C ASN A 28 8.98 16.58 17.50
N ASP A 29 8.31 15.44 17.40
CA ASP A 29 7.01 15.17 17.99
C ASP A 29 7.17 14.08 19.06
N PRO A 30 7.16 14.47 20.36
CA PRO A 30 7.32 13.52 21.45
C PRO A 30 6.13 12.59 21.63
N ASP A 31 4.99 12.91 21.01
CA ASP A 31 3.77 12.10 21.06
C ASP A 31 3.68 11.11 19.89
N TYR A 32 4.64 11.13 18.96
CA TYR A 32 4.71 10.15 17.88
C TYR A 32 5.62 8.97 18.26
N PHE A 33 5.13 7.74 18.03
CA PHE A 33 5.89 6.50 18.24
C PHE A 33 5.64 5.52 17.08
N PRO A 34 6.70 4.84 16.55
CA PRO A 34 8.12 4.95 16.90
C PRO A 34 8.78 6.24 16.35
N GLY A 35 9.44 6.99 17.22
CA GLY A 35 10.14 8.23 16.86
C GLY A 35 11.56 8.00 16.32
N PRO A 36 12.31 9.07 15.97
CA PRO A 36 13.62 8.98 15.33
C PRO A 36 14.64 8.10 16.06
N ALA A 37 14.66 8.15 17.39
CA ALA A 37 15.59 7.36 18.20
C ALA A 37 15.36 5.84 18.12
N ILE A 38 14.13 5.42 17.81
CA ILE A 38 13.80 4.00 17.65
C ILE A 38 14.30 3.49 16.28
N TRP A 39 14.20 4.33 15.26
CA TRP A 39 14.66 4.00 13.91
C TRP A 39 16.20 4.06 13.77
N ASP A 40 16.82 5.07 14.37
CA ASP A 40 18.28 5.29 14.40
C ASP A 40 18.95 5.11 13.02
N THR A 41 18.40 5.79 12.01
CA THR A 41 18.82 5.63 10.61
C THR A 41 20.05 6.45 10.24
N ASN A 42 20.53 7.33 11.13
CA ASN A 42 21.65 8.26 10.86
C ASN A 42 21.45 9.15 9.61
N THR A 43 20.20 9.44 9.26
CA THR A 43 19.86 10.34 8.13
C THR A 43 19.56 11.75 8.61
N GLU A 44 19.68 12.74 7.70
CA GLU A 44 19.30 14.13 7.94
C GLU A 44 18.42 14.63 6.79
N PRO A 45 17.13 14.92 7.04
CA PRO A 45 16.41 14.74 8.31
C PRO A 45 16.32 13.27 8.74
N PRO A 46 16.09 12.97 10.03
CA PRO A 46 15.85 11.60 10.49
C PRO A 46 14.63 10.97 9.80
N THR A 47 14.71 9.67 9.52
CA THR A 47 13.64 8.96 8.80
C THR A 47 13.36 7.59 9.39
N SER A 48 12.29 6.93 8.94
CA SER A 48 12.15 5.48 9.10
C SER A 48 13.16 4.71 8.24
N GLY A 49 13.49 3.48 8.65
CA GLY A 49 14.43 2.60 7.93
C GLY A 49 13.78 1.70 6.87
N HIS A 50 12.50 1.87 6.58
CA HIS A 50 11.78 1.16 5.53
C HIS A 50 10.88 2.10 4.74
N SER A 51 10.36 1.60 3.61
CA SER A 51 9.55 2.34 2.67
C SER A 51 8.04 2.10 2.85
N GLN A 52 7.26 2.52 1.87
CA GLN A 52 5.81 2.32 1.72
C GLN A 52 5.51 1.82 0.29
N PRO A 53 4.28 1.37 -0.02
CA PRO A 53 3.93 1.00 -1.38
C PRO A 53 4.25 2.11 -2.38
N PRO A 54 4.90 1.79 -3.51
CA PRO A 54 5.51 2.78 -4.40
C PRO A 54 4.51 3.44 -5.35
N VAL A 55 3.52 4.16 -4.82
CA VAL A 55 2.46 4.83 -5.59
C VAL A 55 2.90 6.08 -6.34
N LEU A 56 4.11 6.60 -6.04
CA LEU A 56 4.50 7.95 -6.44
C LEU A 56 4.56 8.14 -7.96
N ALA A 57 5.05 7.14 -8.71
CA ALA A 57 5.09 7.23 -10.17
C ALA A 57 3.69 7.31 -10.79
N SER A 58 2.72 6.54 -10.26
CA SER A 58 1.33 6.59 -10.72
C SER A 58 0.67 7.93 -10.42
N ILE A 59 0.92 8.50 -9.24
CA ILE A 59 0.42 9.83 -8.87
C ILE A 59 0.97 10.91 -9.80
N ILE A 60 2.30 10.91 -10.05
CA ILE A 60 2.94 11.89 -10.94
C ILE A 60 2.46 11.72 -12.37
N TRP A 61 2.32 10.49 -12.85
CA TRP A 61 1.76 10.21 -14.16
C TRP A 61 0.36 10.79 -14.32
N ARG A 62 -0.51 10.59 -13.33
CA ARG A 62 -1.87 11.18 -13.33
C ARG A 62 -1.83 12.70 -13.35
N ILE A 63 -0.93 13.35 -12.61
CA ILE A 63 -0.72 14.81 -12.65
C ILE A 63 -0.28 15.24 -14.06
N VAL A 64 0.62 14.52 -14.71
CA VAL A 64 1.07 14.83 -16.08
C VAL A 64 -0.06 14.72 -17.10
N GLN A 65 -0.92 13.69 -16.97
CA GLN A 65 -2.04 13.48 -17.89
C GLN A 65 -3.12 14.58 -17.78
N MET A 66 -3.39 15.06 -16.57
CA MET A 66 -4.43 16.06 -16.30
C MET A 66 -3.89 17.49 -16.28
N GLY A 67 -2.57 17.65 -16.24
CA GLY A 67 -1.88 18.89 -15.97
C GLY A 67 -1.48 19.68 -17.21
N THR A 68 -0.63 20.64 -16.97
CA THR A 68 -0.13 21.61 -17.96
C THR A 68 1.34 21.30 -18.33
N GLU A 69 1.93 22.11 -19.21
CA GLU A 69 3.36 22.07 -19.51
C GLU A 69 4.25 22.34 -18.28
N TYR A 70 3.74 23.04 -17.27
CA TYR A 70 4.42 23.18 -15.98
C TYR A 70 4.56 21.81 -15.29
N ASP A 71 3.52 21.01 -15.27
CA ASP A 71 3.49 19.69 -14.62
C ASP A 71 4.41 18.71 -15.33
N LYS A 72 4.45 18.73 -16.66
CA LYS A 72 5.41 17.94 -17.46
C LYS A 72 6.86 18.29 -17.12
N ARG A 73 7.19 19.61 -17.04
CA ARG A 73 8.55 20.03 -16.65
C ARG A 73 8.92 19.56 -15.25
N LYS A 74 7.97 19.62 -14.30
CA LYS A 74 8.20 19.12 -12.94
C LYS A 74 8.39 17.61 -12.92
N ALA A 75 7.62 16.85 -13.69
CA ALA A 75 7.82 15.41 -13.82
C ALA A 75 9.21 15.07 -14.39
N ILE A 76 9.67 15.78 -15.41
CA ILE A 76 11.05 15.62 -15.95
C ILE A 76 12.10 15.90 -14.87
N GLU A 77 11.92 16.96 -14.07
CA GLU A 77 12.84 17.33 -12.99
C GLU A 77 12.99 16.21 -11.94
N VAL A 78 11.88 15.56 -11.55
CA VAL A 78 11.89 14.50 -10.52
C VAL A 78 12.11 13.09 -11.07
N PHE A 79 12.07 12.91 -12.38
CA PHE A 79 12.18 11.60 -13.03
C PHE A 79 13.43 10.80 -12.59
N PRO A 80 14.64 11.39 -12.46
CA PRO A 80 15.81 10.65 -11.97
C PRO A 80 15.61 10.08 -10.55
N LYS A 81 14.89 10.79 -9.68
CA LYS A 81 14.58 10.33 -8.33
C LYS A 81 13.58 9.17 -8.34
N LEU A 82 12.58 9.19 -9.23
CA LEU A 82 11.67 8.06 -9.44
C LEU A 82 12.43 6.83 -9.95
N MET A 83 13.33 7.00 -10.90
CA MET A 83 14.19 5.92 -11.39
C MET A 83 15.05 5.32 -10.27
N ALA A 84 15.64 6.16 -9.42
CA ALA A 84 16.42 5.70 -8.27
C ALA A 84 15.55 4.88 -7.30
N TYR A 85 14.32 5.30 -7.05
CA TYR A 85 13.37 4.57 -6.18
C TYR A 85 12.97 3.21 -6.74
N HIS A 86 12.66 3.13 -8.03
CA HIS A 86 12.34 1.85 -8.68
C HIS A 86 13.54 0.90 -8.74
N ARG A 87 14.75 1.42 -8.96
CA ARG A 87 16.00 0.64 -8.85
C ARG A 87 16.19 0.10 -7.45
N TRP A 88 15.94 0.94 -6.43
CA TRP A 88 16.01 0.51 -5.04
C TRP A 88 15.04 -0.63 -4.75
N PHE A 89 13.75 -0.53 -5.14
CA PHE A 89 12.79 -1.63 -4.98
C PHE A 89 13.27 -2.91 -5.64
N SER A 90 13.74 -2.84 -6.88
CA SER A 90 14.26 -3.99 -7.61
C SER A 90 15.49 -4.60 -6.94
N ALA A 91 16.38 -3.79 -6.37
CA ALA A 91 17.60 -4.29 -5.72
C ALA A 91 17.36 -4.77 -4.28
N ALA A 92 16.59 -4.00 -3.50
CA ALA A 92 16.42 -4.22 -2.06
C ALA A 92 15.26 -5.18 -1.73
N ARG A 93 14.22 -5.23 -2.56
CA ARG A 93 13.01 -6.04 -2.32
C ARG A 93 12.86 -7.24 -3.26
N ASP A 94 13.69 -7.31 -4.33
CA ASP A 94 13.86 -8.50 -5.19
C ASP A 94 15.35 -8.71 -5.54
N PRO A 95 16.24 -8.94 -4.55
CA PRO A 95 17.67 -9.07 -4.79
C PRO A 95 18.04 -10.29 -5.65
N LYS A 96 17.11 -11.23 -5.85
CA LYS A 96 17.30 -12.41 -6.71
C LYS A 96 16.85 -12.19 -8.15
N ASN A 97 16.30 -11.00 -8.47
CA ASN A 97 15.70 -10.68 -9.75
C ASN A 97 14.63 -11.70 -10.18
N SER A 98 13.86 -12.19 -9.24
CA SER A 98 12.79 -13.18 -9.46
C SER A 98 11.50 -12.57 -9.98
N GLY A 99 11.35 -11.25 -9.88
CA GLY A 99 10.11 -10.52 -10.14
C GLY A 99 9.13 -10.55 -8.98
N VAL A 100 9.52 -11.13 -7.84
CA VAL A 100 8.69 -11.21 -6.64
C VAL A 100 9.15 -10.15 -5.65
N ILE A 101 8.30 -9.15 -5.42
CA ILE A 101 8.60 -8.04 -4.50
C ILE A 101 8.28 -8.45 -3.08
N SER A 102 9.28 -8.40 -2.21
CA SER A 102 9.12 -8.70 -0.79
C SER A 102 8.87 -7.43 0.03
N ILE A 103 8.32 -7.62 1.23
CA ILE A 103 8.32 -6.64 2.31
C ILE A 103 9.07 -7.19 3.52
N ILE A 104 9.72 -6.30 4.24
CA ILE A 104 10.56 -6.64 5.42
C ILE A 104 9.90 -6.28 6.75
N HIS A 105 8.78 -5.60 6.70
CA HIS A 105 7.97 -5.19 7.84
C HIS A 105 6.50 -5.06 7.41
N PRO A 106 5.50 -5.44 8.25
CA PRO A 106 4.09 -5.21 7.95
C PRO A 106 3.75 -3.75 7.59
N TRP A 107 4.37 -2.78 8.24
CA TRP A 107 4.17 -1.35 7.94
C TRP A 107 4.60 -0.95 6.52
N GLU A 108 5.52 -1.67 5.91
CA GLU A 108 5.95 -1.40 4.53
C GLU A 108 4.85 -1.66 3.50
N SER A 109 3.88 -2.50 3.84
CA SER A 109 2.68 -2.73 3.03
C SER A 109 1.63 -1.62 3.13
N GLY A 110 1.69 -0.78 4.16
CA GLY A 110 0.62 0.15 4.54
C GLY A 110 -0.62 -0.53 5.15
N ARG A 111 -0.58 -1.85 5.41
CA ARG A 111 -1.69 -2.67 5.93
C ARG A 111 -1.27 -3.43 7.18
N ASP A 112 -0.96 -2.70 8.25
CA ASP A 112 -0.14 -3.08 9.40
C ASP A 112 -0.44 -4.45 10.02
N ASN A 113 -1.70 -4.74 10.37
CA ASN A 113 -2.10 -5.99 11.01
C ASN A 113 -2.97 -6.87 10.11
N CYS A 114 -2.81 -6.72 8.81
CA CYS A 114 -3.52 -7.54 7.84
C CYS A 114 -3.31 -9.04 8.11
N PRO A 115 -4.32 -9.89 7.95
CA PRO A 115 -4.21 -11.33 8.17
C PRO A 115 -3.16 -12.02 7.28
N ASP A 116 -2.81 -11.40 6.16
CA ASP A 116 -1.72 -11.83 5.29
C ASP A 116 -0.41 -12.08 6.04
N TRP A 117 -0.18 -11.34 7.14
CA TRP A 117 1.07 -11.40 7.91
C TRP A 117 1.08 -12.45 9.00
N ASP A 118 -0.07 -13.03 9.39
CA ASP A 118 -0.18 -13.93 10.53
C ASP A 118 0.78 -15.12 10.44
N ILE A 119 0.99 -15.66 9.23
CA ILE A 119 1.91 -16.79 8.99
C ILE A 119 3.38 -16.43 9.24
N GLY A 120 3.83 -15.25 8.83
CA GLY A 120 5.20 -14.76 9.08
C GLY A 120 5.38 -14.26 10.51
N MET A 121 4.39 -13.51 11.02
CA MET A 121 4.45 -12.89 12.34
C MET A 121 4.51 -13.90 13.49
N ARG A 122 3.83 -15.05 13.38
CA ARG A 122 3.83 -16.11 14.42
C ARG A 122 5.20 -16.68 14.70
N ASN A 123 6.13 -16.58 13.73
CA ASN A 123 7.49 -17.12 13.84
C ASN A 123 8.46 -16.14 14.50
N ILE A 124 8.03 -14.90 14.77
CA ILE A 124 8.86 -13.87 15.38
C ILE A 124 8.87 -14.06 16.89
N VAL A 125 10.04 -14.36 17.43
CA VAL A 125 10.27 -14.46 18.87
C VAL A 125 10.57 -13.07 19.43
N VAL A 126 9.67 -12.56 20.28
CA VAL A 126 9.91 -11.31 21.01
C VAL A 126 10.96 -11.55 22.07
N PRO A 127 12.08 -10.81 22.10
CA PRO A 127 13.12 -11.03 23.08
C PRO A 127 12.71 -10.54 24.47
N ASP A 128 13.11 -11.26 25.54
CA ASP A 128 12.80 -10.90 26.93
C ASP A 128 13.30 -9.50 27.32
N ASN A 129 14.32 -8.99 26.63
CA ASN A 129 14.92 -7.68 26.85
C ASN A 129 14.44 -6.63 25.83
N LEU A 130 13.25 -6.80 25.24
CA LEU A 130 12.68 -5.75 24.42
C LEU A 130 12.52 -4.48 25.25
N GLU A 131 13.07 -3.38 24.72
CA GLU A 131 12.99 -2.07 25.38
C GLU A 131 11.52 -1.70 25.65
N SER A 132 11.22 -1.22 26.86
CA SER A 132 9.87 -0.77 27.17
C SER A 132 9.50 0.48 26.36
N TYR A 133 8.32 0.51 25.82
CA TYR A 133 7.81 1.65 25.05
C TYR A 133 6.33 1.90 25.38
N ALA A 134 5.87 3.12 25.10
CA ALA A 134 4.47 3.49 25.20
C ALA A 134 3.87 3.61 23.80
N ARG A 135 2.85 2.83 23.53
CA ARG A 135 2.05 2.95 22.30
C ARG A 135 1.32 4.29 22.29
N ARG A 136 1.22 4.91 21.12
CA ARG A 136 0.49 6.16 20.90
C ARG A 136 -0.73 5.98 20.00
N ASP A 137 -0.78 4.93 19.21
CA ASP A 137 -1.87 4.60 18.29
C ASP A 137 -3.22 4.32 18.99
N THR A 138 -3.19 4.02 20.29
CA THR A 138 -4.38 3.78 21.12
C THR A 138 -4.74 4.97 22.02
N SER A 139 -4.07 6.13 21.90
CA SER A 139 -4.33 7.27 22.78
C SER A 139 -5.64 7.99 22.50
N HIS A 140 -6.15 7.90 21.27
CA HIS A 140 -7.37 8.59 20.81
C HIS A 140 -8.37 7.66 20.12
N VAL A 141 -8.06 6.36 20.04
CA VAL A 141 -8.86 5.33 19.38
C VAL A 141 -8.98 4.13 20.31
N ASP A 142 -10.11 3.46 20.30
CA ASP A 142 -10.32 2.24 21.05
C ASP A 142 -9.24 1.20 20.71
N SER A 143 -8.65 0.59 21.72
CA SER A 143 -7.61 -0.42 21.56
C SER A 143 -8.05 -1.62 20.73
N ASP A 144 -9.33 -1.95 20.75
CA ASP A 144 -9.90 -3.06 19.99
C ASP A 144 -9.96 -2.77 18.48
N GLN A 145 -9.85 -1.50 18.10
CA GLN A 145 -9.75 -1.07 16.71
C GLN A 145 -8.31 -1.03 16.17
N ARG A 146 -7.31 -1.37 16.97
CA ARG A 146 -5.89 -1.29 16.62
C ARG A 146 -5.20 -2.67 16.72
N PRO A 147 -3.96 -2.81 16.24
CA PRO A 147 -3.17 -4.04 16.45
C PRO A 147 -3.07 -4.41 17.93
N THR A 148 -3.02 -5.70 18.25
CA THR A 148 -2.82 -6.16 19.64
C THR A 148 -1.43 -5.76 20.16
N GLN A 149 -1.22 -5.80 21.49
CA GLN A 149 0.10 -5.55 22.07
C GLN A 149 1.13 -6.58 21.57
N GLU A 150 0.73 -7.84 21.46
CA GLU A 150 1.60 -8.91 20.95
C GLU A 150 2.04 -8.66 19.49
N GLN A 151 1.12 -8.20 18.63
CA GLN A 151 1.48 -7.80 17.26
C GLN A 151 2.46 -6.62 17.27
N TYR A 152 2.22 -5.64 18.13
CA TYR A 152 3.05 -4.47 18.22
C TYR A 152 4.46 -4.78 18.73
N ASP A 153 4.60 -5.67 19.73
CA ASP A 153 5.89 -6.15 20.24
C ASP A 153 6.71 -6.82 19.12
N ARG A 154 6.05 -7.60 18.25
CA ARG A 154 6.70 -8.17 17.07
C ARG A 154 7.10 -7.11 16.04
N PHE A 155 6.28 -6.08 15.82
CA PHE A 155 6.65 -4.95 14.96
C PHE A 155 7.93 -4.29 15.45
N ILE A 156 7.99 -3.96 16.74
CA ILE A 156 9.18 -3.34 17.34
C ILE A 156 10.39 -4.27 17.32
N THR A 157 10.18 -5.58 17.44
CA THR A 157 11.26 -6.59 17.30
C THR A 157 11.86 -6.54 15.89
N ILE A 158 11.06 -6.41 14.83
CA ILE A 158 11.55 -6.27 13.46
C ILE A 158 12.31 -4.96 13.29
N VAL A 159 11.78 -3.84 13.81
CA VAL A 159 12.46 -2.53 13.79
C VAL A 159 13.82 -2.60 14.50
N LYS A 160 13.88 -3.25 15.67
CA LYS A 160 15.11 -3.45 16.43
C LYS A 160 16.17 -4.20 15.59
N PHE A 161 15.77 -5.27 14.91
CA PHE A 161 16.66 -6.01 14.00
C PHE A 161 17.22 -5.11 12.89
N GLY A 162 16.35 -4.33 12.22
CA GLY A 162 16.76 -3.39 11.18
C GLY A 162 17.75 -2.35 11.69
N ARG A 163 17.50 -1.76 12.87
CA ARG A 163 18.41 -0.83 13.53
C ARG A 163 19.78 -1.48 13.85
N GLU A 164 19.79 -2.69 14.41
CA GLU A 164 21.01 -3.40 14.81
C GLU A 164 21.90 -3.78 13.61
N CYS A 165 21.31 -4.01 12.43
CA CYS A 165 22.09 -4.24 11.20
C CYS A 165 22.30 -2.95 10.37
N GLY A 166 21.99 -1.77 10.92
CA GLY A 166 22.17 -0.48 10.22
C GLY A 166 21.34 -0.34 8.96
N TRP A 167 20.18 -1.00 8.90
CA TRP A 167 19.26 -1.02 7.76
C TRP A 167 19.87 -1.57 6.46
N ASP A 168 20.90 -2.44 6.60
CA ASP A 168 21.51 -3.12 5.45
C ASP A 168 20.53 -4.09 4.80
N ASN A 169 20.10 -3.76 3.57
CA ASN A 169 19.10 -4.53 2.85
C ASN A 169 19.50 -5.99 2.58
N GLN A 170 20.81 -6.28 2.40
CA GLN A 170 21.28 -7.65 2.19
C GLN A 170 21.12 -8.48 3.46
N THR A 171 21.55 -7.96 4.60
CA THR A 171 21.40 -8.60 5.91
C THR A 171 19.93 -8.80 6.25
N ILE A 172 19.09 -7.76 6.07
CA ILE A 172 17.65 -7.84 6.33
C ILE A 172 16.99 -8.93 5.47
N HIS A 173 17.31 -8.97 4.19
CA HIS A 173 16.73 -9.98 3.29
C HIS A 173 17.24 -11.40 3.60
N ALA A 174 18.52 -11.56 4.01
CA ALA A 174 19.09 -12.85 4.34
C ALA A 174 18.63 -13.37 5.71
N GLU A 175 18.60 -12.54 6.74
CA GLU A 175 18.51 -12.92 8.15
C GLU A 175 17.33 -12.31 8.91
N GLY A 176 16.65 -11.30 8.34
CA GLY A 176 15.55 -10.59 9.00
C GLY A 176 14.43 -11.54 9.45
N PRO A 177 13.80 -11.28 10.59
CA PRO A 177 12.81 -12.19 11.18
C PRO A 177 11.49 -12.23 10.39
N PHE A 178 11.26 -11.27 9.51
CA PHE A 178 10.06 -11.16 8.68
C PHE A 178 10.44 -10.90 7.22
N LEU A 179 9.91 -11.71 6.30
CA LEU A 179 10.11 -11.52 4.87
C LEU A 179 8.92 -12.15 4.13
N MET A 180 8.05 -11.32 3.59
CA MET A 180 6.83 -11.75 2.89
C MET A 180 6.81 -11.24 1.46
N ALA A 181 6.34 -12.06 0.52
CA ALA A 181 5.86 -11.59 -0.77
C ALA A 181 4.42 -11.10 -0.59
N ASP A 182 4.16 -9.83 -0.89
CA ASP A 182 2.87 -9.17 -0.69
C ASP A 182 2.18 -8.86 -2.01
N PRO A 183 0.97 -9.37 -2.28
CA PRO A 183 0.18 -9.02 -3.46
C PRO A 183 -0.02 -7.50 -3.60
N GLY A 184 -0.26 -6.79 -2.48
CA GLY A 184 -0.50 -5.34 -2.49
C GLY A 184 0.69 -4.57 -3.03
N VAL A 185 1.87 -4.77 -2.45
CA VAL A 185 3.10 -4.08 -2.90
C VAL A 185 3.52 -4.56 -4.29
N GLN A 186 3.40 -5.86 -4.59
CA GLN A 186 3.66 -6.41 -5.92
C GLN A 186 2.87 -5.69 -7.01
N PHE A 187 1.56 -5.61 -6.83
CA PHE A 187 0.66 -5.04 -7.83
C PHE A 187 0.77 -3.52 -7.93
N ILE A 188 0.97 -2.84 -6.80
CA ILE A 188 1.22 -1.40 -6.81
C ILE A 188 2.55 -1.08 -7.51
N PHE A 189 3.62 -1.85 -7.25
CA PHE A 189 4.90 -1.63 -7.91
C PHE A 189 4.83 -1.91 -9.42
N LEU A 190 4.12 -2.94 -9.83
CA LEU A 190 3.91 -3.24 -11.26
C LEU A 190 3.14 -2.12 -11.95
N ARG A 191 2.03 -1.65 -11.36
CA ARG A 191 1.27 -0.51 -11.89
C ARG A 191 2.14 0.75 -11.96
N ALA A 192 2.84 1.07 -10.90
CA ALA A 192 3.73 2.23 -10.86
C ALA A 192 4.86 2.13 -11.92
N SER A 193 5.38 0.94 -12.17
CA SER A 193 6.39 0.71 -13.22
C SER A 193 5.80 0.90 -14.64
N ARG A 194 4.57 0.45 -14.88
CA ARG A 194 3.85 0.69 -16.14
C ARG A 194 3.55 2.18 -16.35
N ASP A 195 3.13 2.87 -15.31
CA ASP A 195 2.87 4.31 -15.34
C ASP A 195 4.18 5.11 -15.55
N LEU A 196 5.28 4.66 -14.94
CA LEU A 196 6.62 5.24 -15.16
C LEU A 196 7.09 5.02 -16.60
N LEU A 197 6.82 3.85 -17.18
CA LEU A 197 7.12 3.54 -18.58
C LEU A 197 6.34 4.46 -19.54
N ALA A 198 5.04 4.60 -19.32
CA ALA A 198 4.19 5.50 -20.12
C ALA A 198 4.66 6.96 -20.00
N MET A 199 5.01 7.40 -18.80
CA MET A 199 5.55 8.73 -18.54
C MET A 199 6.90 8.92 -19.25
N ALA A 200 7.80 7.94 -19.22
CA ALA A 200 9.10 7.99 -19.91
C ALA A 200 8.91 8.17 -21.43
N GLN A 201 8.01 7.38 -22.01
CA GLN A 201 7.69 7.47 -23.45
C GLN A 201 7.09 8.82 -23.83
N GLN A 202 6.11 9.32 -23.04
CA GLN A 202 5.46 10.59 -23.35
C GLN A 202 6.38 11.80 -23.16
N LEU A 203 7.31 11.74 -22.21
CA LEU A 203 8.23 12.86 -21.90
C LEU A 203 9.58 12.76 -22.63
N GLY A 204 9.79 11.75 -23.50
CA GLY A 204 11.01 11.57 -24.28
C GLY A 204 12.21 11.13 -23.45
N MET A 205 11.99 10.34 -22.40
CA MET A 205 13.03 9.76 -21.55
C MET A 205 13.55 8.43 -22.12
N ASP A 206 13.86 8.37 -23.41
CA ASP A 206 14.11 7.16 -24.20
C ASP A 206 15.16 6.24 -23.57
N MET A 207 16.20 6.80 -22.94
CA MET A 207 17.29 6.04 -22.32
C MET A 207 16.82 5.19 -21.11
N ALA A 208 15.66 5.49 -20.52
CA ALA A 208 15.12 4.76 -19.37
C ALA A 208 14.12 3.67 -19.81
N VAL A 209 13.60 3.73 -21.02
CA VAL A 209 12.47 2.87 -21.47
C VAL A 209 12.78 1.40 -21.36
N ASP A 210 13.95 0.94 -21.81
CA ASP A 210 14.30 -0.48 -21.79
C ASP A 210 14.54 -1.02 -20.38
N GLU A 211 15.11 -0.21 -19.49
CA GLU A 211 15.29 -0.55 -18.08
C GLU A 211 13.93 -0.73 -17.38
N ILE A 212 13.01 0.24 -17.57
CA ILE A 212 11.69 0.21 -16.96
C ILE A 212 10.87 -0.98 -17.52
N ARG A 213 10.93 -1.22 -18.83
CA ARG A 213 10.28 -2.38 -19.45
C ARG A 213 10.78 -3.69 -18.84
N GLY A 214 12.10 -3.80 -18.61
CA GLY A 214 12.67 -4.97 -17.94
C GLY A 214 12.13 -5.21 -16.53
N TRP A 215 11.80 -4.14 -15.78
CA TRP A 215 11.10 -4.29 -14.49
C TRP A 215 9.66 -4.74 -14.68
N VAL A 216 8.92 -4.14 -15.60
CA VAL A 216 7.52 -4.52 -15.88
C VAL A 216 7.44 -5.99 -16.24
N ASP A 217 8.22 -6.43 -17.24
CA ASP A 217 8.19 -7.82 -17.73
C ASP A 217 8.52 -8.83 -16.62
N ARG A 218 9.53 -8.51 -15.80
CA ARG A 218 9.97 -9.39 -14.73
C ARG A 218 8.96 -9.47 -13.59
N VAL A 219 8.42 -8.33 -13.14
CA VAL A 219 7.47 -8.28 -12.02
C VAL A 219 6.11 -8.87 -12.42
N GLU A 220 5.70 -8.66 -13.67
CA GLU A 220 4.51 -9.32 -14.23
C GLU A 220 4.66 -10.84 -14.20
N ALA A 221 5.77 -11.37 -14.73
CA ALA A 221 6.05 -12.80 -14.68
C ALA A 221 6.16 -13.36 -13.25
N GLY A 222 6.72 -12.58 -12.32
CA GLY A 222 6.83 -12.96 -10.91
C GLY A 222 5.48 -12.98 -10.16
N SER A 223 4.46 -12.34 -10.69
CA SER A 223 3.14 -12.25 -10.01
C SER A 223 2.46 -13.61 -9.85
N ASP A 224 2.70 -14.57 -10.73
CA ASP A 224 2.17 -15.93 -10.61
C ASP A 224 2.68 -16.67 -9.37
N PHE A 225 3.82 -16.28 -8.80
CA PHE A 225 4.33 -16.82 -7.54
C PHE A 225 3.38 -16.61 -6.36
N LEU A 226 2.51 -15.61 -6.45
CA LEU A 226 1.52 -15.27 -5.41
C LEU A 226 0.17 -15.97 -5.63
N TRP A 227 -0.02 -16.68 -6.74
CA TRP A 227 -1.24 -17.42 -6.99
C TRP A 227 -1.32 -18.67 -6.12
N ASN A 228 -2.34 -18.74 -5.27
CA ASN A 228 -2.62 -19.90 -4.42
C ASN A 228 -3.78 -20.70 -5.04
N GLU A 229 -3.47 -21.86 -5.57
CA GLU A 229 -4.44 -22.76 -6.22
C GLU A 229 -5.52 -23.26 -5.24
N ASP A 230 -5.17 -23.45 -3.96
CA ASP A 230 -6.09 -24.00 -2.95
C ASP A 230 -7.28 -23.06 -2.69
N VAL A 231 -7.05 -21.74 -2.80
CA VAL A 231 -8.10 -20.73 -2.60
C VAL A 231 -8.54 -20.08 -3.91
N GLY A 232 -7.81 -20.32 -5.01
CA GLY A 232 -8.08 -19.73 -6.31
C GLY A 232 -7.91 -18.20 -6.32
N GLY A 233 -6.86 -17.68 -5.68
CA GLY A 233 -6.62 -16.24 -5.56
C GLY A 233 -5.17 -15.87 -5.26
N TYR A 234 -4.86 -14.60 -5.41
CA TYR A 234 -3.54 -14.05 -5.07
C TYR A 234 -3.45 -13.85 -3.56
N CYS A 235 -2.49 -14.52 -2.93
CA CYS A 235 -2.26 -14.49 -1.49
C CYS A 235 -0.81 -14.12 -1.17
N ALA A 236 -0.59 -13.55 0.01
CA ALA A 236 0.76 -13.34 0.50
C ALA A 236 1.47 -14.69 0.74
N ARG A 237 2.79 -14.67 0.60
CA ARG A 237 3.61 -15.88 0.80
C ARG A 237 4.81 -15.57 1.67
N ASP A 238 4.97 -16.35 2.73
CA ASP A 238 6.17 -16.27 3.58
C ASP A 238 7.39 -16.80 2.83
N LEU A 239 8.36 -15.95 2.57
CA LEU A 239 9.58 -16.30 1.83
C LEU A 239 10.60 -17.08 2.68
N ARG A 240 10.41 -17.19 4.00
CA ARG A 240 11.22 -18.01 4.91
C ARG A 240 10.75 -19.46 4.90
N THR A 241 9.45 -19.69 4.97
CA THR A 241 8.84 -21.02 5.07
C THR A 241 8.27 -21.54 3.75
N GLY A 242 7.99 -20.65 2.82
CA GLY A 242 7.30 -20.95 1.58
C GLY A 242 5.78 -21.12 1.72
N GLN A 243 5.21 -20.90 2.91
CA GLN A 243 3.78 -21.03 3.17
C GLN A 243 3.00 -19.87 2.54
N PHE A 244 1.82 -20.18 2.01
CA PHE A 244 0.84 -19.18 1.64
C PHE A 244 -0.01 -18.75 2.82
N SER A 245 -0.43 -17.47 2.84
CA SER A 245 -1.64 -17.04 3.52
C SER A 245 -2.84 -17.67 2.81
N ASP A 246 -3.90 -17.99 3.57
CA ASP A 246 -5.21 -18.41 3.04
C ASP A 246 -6.18 -17.21 2.93
N ALA A 247 -5.71 -16.01 3.23
CA ALA A 247 -6.52 -14.81 3.25
C ALA A 247 -6.72 -14.24 1.82
N ILE A 248 -7.98 -14.09 1.42
CA ILE A 248 -8.34 -13.21 0.30
C ILE A 248 -8.60 -11.82 0.88
N THR A 249 -7.74 -10.88 0.56
CA THR A 249 -7.78 -9.51 1.08
C THR A 249 -8.03 -8.50 -0.05
N ASN A 250 -8.24 -7.24 0.30
CA ASN A 250 -8.34 -6.18 -0.69
C ASN A 250 -7.06 -6.05 -1.56
N ALA A 251 -5.90 -6.48 -1.08
CA ALA A 251 -4.69 -6.54 -1.88
C ALA A 251 -4.75 -7.61 -2.98
N SER A 252 -5.42 -8.74 -2.73
CA SER A 252 -5.64 -9.77 -3.75
C SER A 252 -6.38 -9.20 -4.97
N THR A 253 -7.32 -8.27 -4.74
CA THR A 253 -8.10 -7.63 -5.80
C THR A 253 -7.31 -6.60 -6.62
N LEU A 254 -6.17 -6.13 -6.13
CA LEU A 254 -5.29 -5.24 -6.87
C LEU A 254 -4.60 -5.92 -8.08
N SER A 255 -4.79 -7.23 -8.28
CA SER A 255 -4.44 -7.90 -9.53
C SER A 255 -5.09 -7.23 -10.74
N PHE A 256 -6.31 -6.72 -10.61
CA PHE A 256 -6.98 -5.91 -11.64
C PHE A 256 -6.33 -4.53 -11.82
N PHE A 257 -5.89 -3.89 -10.73
CA PHE A 257 -5.19 -2.61 -10.77
C PHE A 257 -3.84 -2.71 -11.49
N ALA A 258 -3.16 -3.84 -11.34
CA ALA A 258 -1.93 -4.16 -12.04
C ALA A 258 -2.13 -4.80 -13.42
N ASP A 259 -3.36 -5.12 -13.81
CA ASP A 259 -3.70 -5.80 -15.07
C ASP A 259 -2.92 -7.12 -15.26
N VAL A 260 -2.99 -8.02 -14.28
CA VAL A 260 -2.33 -9.34 -14.31
C VAL A 260 -3.33 -10.49 -14.25
N GLY A 261 -2.84 -11.69 -14.53
CA GLY A 261 -3.53 -12.97 -14.43
C GLY A 261 -4.06 -13.49 -15.75
N SER A 262 -4.07 -14.84 -15.88
CA SER A 262 -4.71 -15.53 -16.99
C SER A 262 -6.23 -15.26 -16.99
N PRO A 263 -6.93 -15.55 -18.10
CA PRO A 263 -8.39 -15.44 -18.11
C PRO A 263 -9.08 -16.19 -16.98
N GLU A 264 -8.56 -17.38 -16.61
CA GLU A 264 -9.08 -18.22 -15.54
C GLU A 264 -8.83 -17.58 -14.16
N GLN A 265 -7.63 -17.07 -13.92
CA GLN A 265 -7.28 -16.36 -12.67
C GLN A 265 -8.12 -15.09 -12.52
N ARG A 266 -8.29 -14.30 -13.58
CA ARG A 266 -9.16 -13.13 -13.59
C ARG A 266 -10.62 -13.48 -13.31
N ALA A 267 -11.13 -14.57 -13.90
CA ALA A 267 -12.49 -15.04 -13.65
C ALA A 267 -12.67 -15.46 -12.18
N SER A 268 -11.69 -16.15 -11.58
CA SER A 268 -11.68 -16.53 -10.19
C SER A 268 -11.65 -15.30 -9.26
N MET A 269 -10.75 -14.35 -9.51
CA MET A 269 -10.69 -13.10 -8.74
C MET A 269 -11.99 -12.27 -8.85
N ALA A 270 -12.61 -12.23 -10.04
CA ALA A 270 -13.90 -11.57 -10.20
C ALA A 270 -15.03 -12.28 -9.44
N ALA A 271 -14.98 -13.60 -9.30
CA ALA A 271 -15.92 -14.35 -8.47
C ALA A 271 -15.73 -14.04 -6.98
N HIS A 272 -14.47 -13.96 -6.49
CA HIS A 272 -14.19 -13.49 -5.13
C HIS A 272 -14.71 -12.08 -4.88
N CYS A 273 -14.46 -11.13 -5.79
CA CYS A 273 -14.98 -9.77 -5.66
C CYS A 273 -16.51 -9.73 -5.52
N ARG A 274 -17.24 -10.49 -6.37
CA ARG A 274 -18.71 -10.54 -6.27
C ARG A 274 -19.16 -11.09 -4.92
N ARG A 275 -18.64 -12.24 -4.51
CA ARG A 275 -19.00 -12.88 -3.26
C ARG A 275 -18.71 -11.97 -2.05
N ILE A 276 -17.54 -11.36 -1.99
CA ILE A 276 -17.15 -10.46 -0.90
C ILE A 276 -18.08 -9.23 -0.87
N LEU A 277 -18.40 -8.64 -2.03
CA LEU A 277 -19.33 -7.51 -2.12
C LEU A 277 -20.76 -7.90 -1.79
N ASP A 278 -21.20 -9.14 -2.07
CA ASP A 278 -22.51 -9.65 -1.68
C ASP A 278 -22.62 -9.90 -0.17
N ALA A 279 -21.48 -10.20 0.49
CA ALA A 279 -21.40 -10.39 1.94
C ALA A 279 -21.14 -9.09 2.72
N SER A 280 -20.77 -7.98 2.04
CA SER A 280 -20.52 -6.67 2.63
C SER A 280 -21.64 -5.70 2.31
N SER A 281 -22.09 -4.92 3.31
CA SER A 281 -23.08 -3.87 3.10
C SER A 281 -22.47 -2.62 2.42
N PHE A 282 -21.13 -2.43 2.58
CA PHE A 282 -20.46 -1.21 2.17
C PHE A 282 -19.08 -1.49 1.54
N GLY A 283 -18.99 -1.53 0.22
CA GLY A 283 -17.75 -1.60 -0.53
C GLY A 283 -16.89 -2.85 -0.27
N MET A 284 -15.62 -2.77 -0.63
CA MET A 284 -14.67 -3.87 -0.48
C MET A 284 -13.97 -3.79 0.89
N PRO A 285 -14.23 -4.74 1.81
CA PRO A 285 -13.56 -4.81 3.10
C PRO A 285 -12.09 -5.21 2.94
N SER A 286 -11.28 -4.99 3.98
CA SER A 286 -9.86 -5.34 3.96
C SER A 286 -9.60 -6.84 3.96
N TRP A 287 -10.55 -7.64 4.41
CA TRP A 287 -10.50 -9.10 4.42
C TRP A 287 -11.85 -9.68 4.01
N ASP A 288 -11.85 -10.90 3.53
CA ASP A 288 -13.02 -11.68 3.19
C ASP A 288 -13.95 -11.85 4.40
N PRO A 289 -15.21 -11.37 4.33
CA PRO A 289 -16.15 -11.45 5.47
C PRO A 289 -16.56 -12.87 5.87
N ASP A 290 -16.41 -13.83 4.95
CA ASP A 290 -16.74 -15.24 5.23
C ASP A 290 -15.65 -15.97 6.01
N HIS A 291 -14.48 -15.36 6.16
CA HIS A 291 -13.39 -15.96 6.93
C HIS A 291 -13.73 -15.98 8.43
N PRO A 292 -13.58 -17.12 9.15
CA PRO A 292 -14.01 -17.26 10.55
C PRO A 292 -13.29 -16.33 11.54
N ALA A 293 -12.10 -15.83 11.18
CA ALA A 293 -11.33 -14.87 11.99
C ALA A 293 -11.51 -13.40 11.54
N PHE A 294 -12.52 -13.11 10.70
CA PHE A 294 -12.84 -11.76 10.28
C PHE A 294 -13.28 -10.87 11.45
N GLU A 295 -12.67 -9.70 11.58
CA GLU A 295 -12.91 -8.73 12.65
C GLU A 295 -13.33 -7.40 12.05
N SER A 296 -14.63 -7.12 11.92
CA SER A 296 -15.18 -5.99 11.16
C SER A 296 -14.70 -4.60 11.63
N GLN A 297 -14.19 -4.49 12.86
CA GLN A 297 -13.76 -3.22 13.45
C GLN A 297 -12.25 -3.11 13.70
N ARG A 298 -11.48 -4.20 13.48
CA ARG A 298 -10.06 -4.20 13.83
C ARG A 298 -9.17 -3.85 12.64
N TYR A 299 -8.87 -2.60 12.48
CA TYR A 299 -7.86 -1.98 11.61
C TYR A 299 -7.85 -2.58 10.17
N TRP A 300 -6.89 -3.45 9.84
CA TRP A 300 -6.79 -4.11 8.53
C TRP A 300 -7.34 -5.56 8.50
N ARG A 301 -8.13 -5.97 9.51
CA ARG A 301 -8.67 -7.32 9.63
C ARG A 301 -10.17 -7.43 9.27
N GLY A 302 -10.70 -6.44 8.59
CA GLY A 302 -12.12 -6.41 8.21
C GLY A 302 -12.60 -5.07 7.69
N PRO A 303 -12.26 -3.92 8.30
CA PRO A 303 -12.79 -2.63 7.92
C PRO A 303 -12.60 -2.27 6.45
N VAL A 304 -13.49 -1.40 5.96
CA VAL A 304 -13.41 -0.79 4.64
C VAL A 304 -12.48 0.43 4.69
N TRP A 305 -11.56 0.51 3.74
CA TRP A 305 -10.62 1.62 3.58
C TRP A 305 -10.86 2.33 2.25
N ALA A 306 -11.23 3.61 2.28
CA ALA A 306 -11.54 4.39 1.08
C ALA A 306 -10.40 4.38 0.04
N ILE A 307 -9.14 4.44 0.50
CA ILE A 307 -7.96 4.41 -0.40
C ILE A 307 -7.83 3.07 -1.14
N MET A 308 -8.10 1.96 -0.48
CA MET A 308 -8.06 0.65 -1.13
C MET A 308 -9.21 0.52 -2.11
N ASN A 309 -10.41 0.94 -1.72
CA ASN A 309 -11.56 0.97 -2.63
C ASN A 309 -11.31 1.82 -3.88
N HIS A 310 -10.61 2.95 -3.75
CA HIS A 310 -10.22 3.78 -4.88
C HIS A 310 -9.32 3.03 -5.88
N MET A 311 -8.32 2.28 -5.41
CA MET A 311 -7.48 1.45 -6.27
C MET A 311 -8.25 0.27 -6.87
N VAL A 312 -9.12 -0.37 -6.08
CA VAL A 312 -10.00 -1.47 -6.54
C VAL A 312 -10.93 -0.97 -7.65
N ILE A 313 -11.57 0.19 -7.47
CA ILE A 313 -12.44 0.81 -8.50
C ILE A 313 -11.66 0.99 -9.81
N SER A 314 -10.47 1.63 -9.74
CA SER A 314 -9.65 1.85 -10.93
C SER A 314 -9.29 0.53 -11.64
N GLY A 315 -8.88 -0.50 -10.89
CA GLY A 315 -8.56 -1.79 -11.47
C GLY A 315 -9.75 -2.51 -12.09
N LEU A 316 -10.92 -2.46 -11.45
CA LEU A 316 -12.15 -3.06 -11.97
C LEU A 316 -12.65 -2.34 -13.24
N GLU A 317 -12.50 -1.00 -13.31
CA GLU A 317 -12.82 -0.21 -14.51
C GLU A 317 -11.90 -0.60 -15.67
N ASP A 318 -10.59 -0.63 -15.44
CA ASP A 318 -9.59 -1.02 -16.44
C ASP A 318 -9.82 -2.46 -16.94
N ALA A 319 -10.29 -3.36 -16.06
CA ALA A 319 -10.62 -4.76 -16.40
C ALA A 319 -12.00 -4.93 -17.09
N GLY A 320 -12.76 -3.86 -17.31
CA GLY A 320 -14.10 -3.92 -17.91
C GLY A 320 -15.20 -4.46 -16.98
N LEU A 321 -14.92 -4.59 -15.67
CA LEU A 321 -15.87 -5.05 -14.65
C LEU A 321 -16.71 -3.89 -14.09
N ALA A 322 -17.30 -3.10 -14.98
CA ALA A 322 -17.93 -1.81 -14.69
C ALA A 322 -19.00 -1.87 -13.58
N ASN A 323 -19.81 -2.94 -13.52
CA ASN A 323 -20.83 -3.09 -12.50
C ASN A 323 -20.25 -3.25 -11.09
N LEU A 324 -19.14 -3.99 -10.94
CA LEU A 324 -18.44 -4.13 -9.67
C LEU A 324 -17.77 -2.82 -9.27
N ALA A 325 -17.12 -2.15 -10.21
CA ALA A 325 -16.51 -0.84 -9.98
C ALA A 325 -17.56 0.19 -9.52
N ALA A 326 -18.70 0.27 -10.21
CA ALA A 326 -19.80 1.16 -9.85
C ALA A 326 -20.37 0.85 -8.45
N ARG A 327 -20.50 -0.42 -8.08
CA ARG A 327 -20.92 -0.84 -6.74
C ARG A 327 -19.94 -0.34 -5.67
N VAL A 328 -18.63 -0.62 -5.81
CA VAL A 328 -17.61 -0.18 -4.83
C VAL A 328 -17.57 1.35 -4.74
N ARG A 329 -17.68 2.06 -5.88
CA ARG A 329 -17.72 3.52 -5.93
C ARG A 329 -18.90 4.08 -5.16
N THR A 330 -20.12 3.60 -5.46
CA THR A 330 -21.35 4.07 -4.82
C THR A 330 -21.32 3.81 -3.31
N ASP A 331 -20.94 2.61 -2.91
CA ASP A 331 -20.85 2.25 -1.51
C ASP A 331 -19.83 3.13 -0.76
N THR A 332 -18.67 3.41 -1.35
CA THR A 332 -17.64 4.25 -0.72
C THR A 332 -18.11 5.72 -0.59
N ILE A 333 -18.78 6.26 -1.61
CA ILE A 333 -19.35 7.61 -1.54
C ILE A 333 -20.41 7.68 -0.46
N ASN A 334 -21.38 6.74 -0.47
CA ASN A 334 -22.46 6.69 0.52
C ASN A 334 -21.94 6.58 1.95
N LEU A 335 -20.91 5.74 2.20
CA LEU A 335 -20.28 5.66 3.51
C LEU A 335 -19.80 7.01 4.00
N ILE A 336 -19.09 7.75 3.15
CA ILE A 336 -18.50 9.04 3.53
C ILE A 336 -19.59 10.09 3.69
N ASP A 337 -20.62 10.10 2.85
CA ASP A 337 -21.76 11.03 2.94
C ASP A 337 -22.56 10.82 4.23
N GLU A 338 -22.78 9.58 4.62
CA GLU A 338 -23.61 9.25 5.78
C GLU A 338 -22.84 9.27 7.11
N ARG A 339 -21.55 8.97 7.11
CA ARG A 339 -20.76 8.74 8.32
C ARG A 339 -19.61 9.71 8.52
N GLY A 340 -19.34 10.56 7.53
CA GLY A 340 -18.22 11.51 7.57
C GLY A 340 -16.88 10.91 7.16
N MET A 341 -15.80 11.66 7.40
CA MET A 341 -14.47 11.32 6.92
C MET A 341 -13.68 10.58 7.97
N ALA A 342 -14.09 9.35 8.30
CA ALA A 342 -13.36 8.47 9.19
C ALA A 342 -12.13 7.86 8.52
N GLU A 343 -11.19 7.38 9.31
CA GLU A 343 -9.98 6.68 8.83
C GLU A 343 -10.33 5.41 8.07
N TYR A 344 -11.26 4.61 8.61
CA TYR A 344 -11.85 3.41 8.02
C TYR A 344 -13.27 3.19 8.56
N PHE A 345 -13.97 2.16 8.06
CA PHE A 345 -15.40 1.97 8.36
C PHE A 345 -15.71 0.49 8.61
N ASP A 346 -16.67 0.21 9.51
CA ASP A 346 -17.20 -1.14 9.69
C ASP A 346 -18.01 -1.55 8.44
N PRO A 347 -17.68 -2.67 7.78
CA PRO A 347 -18.40 -3.12 6.59
C PRO A 347 -19.82 -3.63 6.84
N ARG A 348 -20.26 -3.77 8.10
CA ARG A 348 -21.58 -4.29 8.47
C ARG A 348 -22.61 -3.19 8.63
N ASP A 349 -22.28 -2.13 9.36
CA ASP A 349 -23.21 -1.03 9.71
C ASP A 349 -22.74 0.33 9.20
N GLY A 350 -21.52 0.42 8.66
CA GLY A 350 -20.93 1.63 8.11
C GLY A 350 -20.36 2.58 9.15
N ASP A 351 -20.31 2.21 10.43
CA ASP A 351 -19.79 3.11 11.46
C ASP A 351 -18.34 3.51 11.17
N GLY A 352 -18.08 4.81 11.34
CA GLY A 352 -16.73 5.37 11.21
C GLY A 352 -15.82 4.94 12.37
N LEU A 353 -14.61 4.49 12.05
CA LEU A 353 -13.64 3.94 12.96
C LEU A 353 -12.30 4.65 12.82
N GLY A 354 -11.43 4.50 13.82
CA GLY A 354 -10.13 5.15 13.83
C GLY A 354 -10.22 6.66 14.05
N GLY A 355 -9.34 7.43 13.40
CA GLY A 355 -9.35 8.88 13.44
C GLY A 355 -10.50 9.47 12.65
N MET A 356 -11.13 10.53 13.20
CA MET A 356 -12.14 11.31 12.47
C MET A 356 -11.50 12.51 11.75
N ASP A 357 -12.22 13.10 10.79
CA ASP A 357 -11.71 14.19 9.93
C ASP A 357 -10.43 13.82 9.17
N PHE A 358 -10.39 12.60 8.68
CA PHE A 358 -9.20 11.99 8.10
C PHE A 358 -8.98 12.49 6.67
N SER A 359 -7.89 13.21 6.45
CA SER A 359 -7.60 13.89 5.18
C SER A 359 -7.45 12.93 3.99
N TRP A 360 -7.03 11.70 4.23
CA TRP A 360 -6.92 10.66 3.19
C TRP A 360 -8.29 10.29 2.61
N THR A 361 -9.26 10.04 3.49
CA THR A 361 -10.64 9.78 3.10
C THR A 361 -11.26 10.98 2.38
N ALA A 362 -11.00 12.20 2.88
CA ALA A 362 -11.44 13.44 2.21
C ALA A 362 -10.90 13.57 0.79
N ALA A 363 -9.61 13.27 0.58
CA ALA A 363 -9.00 13.34 -0.74
C ALA A 363 -9.62 12.31 -1.72
N ILE A 364 -9.89 11.11 -1.25
CA ILE A 364 -10.55 10.06 -2.05
C ILE A 364 -11.98 10.46 -2.40
N TYR A 365 -12.73 10.99 -1.44
CA TYR A 365 -14.08 11.48 -1.66
C TYR A 365 -14.15 12.53 -2.78
N LEU A 366 -13.27 13.53 -2.73
CA LEU A 366 -13.17 14.56 -3.76
C LEU A 366 -12.84 13.97 -5.15
N ASP A 367 -11.98 12.97 -5.22
CA ASP A 367 -11.64 12.35 -6.49
C ASP A 367 -12.76 11.48 -7.07
N LEU A 368 -13.47 10.75 -6.22
CA LEU A 368 -14.61 9.93 -6.63
C LEU A 368 -15.78 10.77 -7.12
N ASN A 369 -16.00 11.97 -6.54
CA ASN A 369 -17.11 12.89 -6.85
C ASN A 369 -16.73 14.01 -7.84
N LYS A 370 -15.55 13.97 -8.44
CA LYS A 370 -15.04 15.10 -9.27
C LYS A 370 -15.99 15.54 -10.40
N THR A 371 -16.80 14.63 -10.95
CA THR A 371 -17.77 14.97 -12.01
C THR A 371 -18.91 15.81 -11.45
N GLU A 372 -19.48 15.42 -10.32
CA GLU A 372 -20.57 16.16 -9.65
C GLU A 372 -20.10 17.52 -9.12
N VAL A 373 -18.87 17.56 -8.56
CA VAL A 373 -18.25 18.80 -8.09
C VAL A 373 -18.01 19.77 -9.24
N ALA A 374 -17.55 19.29 -10.41
CA ALA A 374 -17.36 20.12 -11.59
C ALA A 374 -18.69 20.66 -12.13
N GLU A 375 -19.74 19.85 -12.15
CA GLU A 375 -21.10 20.27 -12.56
C GLU A 375 -21.70 21.29 -11.58
N SER A 376 -21.53 21.09 -10.28
CA SER A 376 -21.99 22.03 -9.24
C SER A 376 -21.30 23.39 -9.33
N LEU A 377 -19.98 23.41 -9.58
CA LEU A 377 -19.21 24.64 -9.79
C LEU A 377 -19.60 25.35 -11.09
N ALA A 378 -19.92 24.61 -12.15
CA ALA A 378 -20.38 25.17 -13.41
C ALA A 378 -21.84 25.72 -13.33
N ALA A 379 -22.66 25.17 -12.45
CA ALA A 379 -24.04 25.61 -12.25
C ALA A 379 -24.17 26.79 -11.27
N GLY A 380 -23.17 27.06 -10.45
CA GLY A 380 -23.15 28.13 -9.44
C GLY A 380 -22.42 29.41 -9.84
N GLY A 381 -21.89 29.48 -11.07
CA GLY A 381 -21.24 30.67 -11.66
C GLY A 381 -22.10 31.26 -12.74
#